data_2ffb203c4a6e477e55f2212bc981c617
#
_entry.id   2ffb203c4a6e477e55f2212bc981c617
#
_cell.length_a   1.000
_cell.length_b   1.000
_cell.length_c   1.000
_cell.angle_alpha   90.00
_cell.angle_beta   90.00
_cell.angle_gamma   90.00
#
_symmetry.space_group_name_H-M   'P 1'
#
loop_
_entity.id
_entity.type
_entity.pdbx_description
1 polymer ?
#
loop_
_entity_poly.entity_id
_entity_poly.type
_entity_poly.pdbx_seq_one_letter_code
_entity_poly.pdbx_strand_id
1 'polypeptide(L)'
;MDSVIIHNSLTLKMTEEGNDYLHDSYHGPVDKEITAIDLKVVGQIPSDLDGVYIRNSHNPVEHSISGRYHWFDGDGMVHGVAFEQGQADYRNRMVMTEGYLKEQEAGEGLYPGLRDGFQAEDGLKNNSGTDVILHNGEFKTMFSRCGKPYRLDPVDFHTIGAEDFSGDW
;
A
#
# COMPACT_ATOMS: atom_id res chain seq x y z
N MET A 1 12.35 24.19 4.20
CA MET A 1 12.60 23.37 2.97
C MET A 1 12.20 21.98 3.34
N ASP A 2 11.14 21.48 2.71
CA ASP A 2 10.66 20.13 2.95
C ASP A 2 11.78 19.16 2.62
N SER A 3 12.28 18.42 3.59
CA SER A 3 13.28 17.38 3.34
C SER A 3 12.53 16.11 2.91
N VAL A 4 12.70 15.71 1.65
CA VAL A 4 12.15 14.46 1.14
C VAL A 4 13.24 13.41 1.09
N ILE A 5 13.00 12.29 1.77
CA ILE A 5 13.85 11.11 1.76
C ILE A 5 13.16 10.07 0.88
N ILE A 6 13.83 9.63 -0.18
CA ILE A 6 13.37 8.51 -1.01
C ILE A 6 13.96 7.22 -0.44
N HIS A 7 13.10 6.30 0.00
CA HIS A 7 13.53 5.01 0.55
C HIS A 7 13.65 3.94 -0.53
N ASN A 8 12.74 3.97 -1.51
CA ASN A 8 12.70 3.01 -2.58
C ASN A 8 12.09 3.63 -3.84
N SER A 9 12.47 3.12 -5.01
CA SER A 9 11.84 3.43 -6.30
C SER A 9 11.32 2.14 -6.90
N LEU A 10 10.02 2.10 -7.17
CA LEU A 10 9.34 0.93 -7.70
C LEU A 10 9.50 0.87 -9.22
N THR A 11 9.81 -0.30 -9.75
CA THR A 11 9.75 -0.53 -11.19
C THR A 11 8.32 -0.94 -11.55
N LEU A 12 7.60 -0.01 -12.16
CA LEU A 12 6.22 -0.24 -12.58
C LEU A 12 6.22 -0.98 -13.92
N LYS A 13 5.53 -2.10 -13.98
CA LYS A 13 5.45 -2.97 -15.17
C LYS A 13 4.06 -3.04 -15.76
N MET A 14 3.25 -2.03 -15.47
CA MET A 14 1.90 -1.94 -16.00
C MET A 14 1.92 -1.59 -17.48
N THR A 15 1.12 -2.32 -18.28
CA THR A 15 0.87 -1.96 -19.67
C THR A 15 -0.21 -0.89 -19.73
N GLU A 16 -0.04 0.09 -20.63
CA GLU A 16 -1.01 1.18 -20.82
C GLU A 16 -2.24 0.72 -21.58
N GLU A 17 -2.14 -0.34 -22.37
CA GLU A 17 -3.20 -0.81 -23.23
C GLU A 17 -4.42 -1.30 -22.43
N GLY A 18 -5.54 -0.65 -22.61
CA GLY A 18 -6.80 -0.97 -21.94
C GLY A 18 -6.90 -0.57 -20.47
N ASN A 19 -5.98 0.26 -19.98
CA ASN A 19 -5.88 0.69 -18.59
C ASN A 19 -5.80 2.22 -18.46
N ASP A 20 -6.69 2.96 -19.15
CA ASP A 20 -6.68 4.43 -19.21
C ASP A 20 -6.64 5.12 -17.83
N TYR A 21 -7.23 4.52 -16.81
CA TYR A 21 -7.22 5.06 -15.44
C TYR A 21 -5.85 5.05 -14.78
N LEU A 22 -4.87 4.30 -15.29
CA LEU A 22 -3.50 4.36 -14.77
C LEU A 22 -2.82 5.71 -15.03
N HIS A 23 -3.37 6.50 -15.95
CA HIS A 23 -2.88 7.84 -16.26
C HIS A 23 -3.57 8.95 -15.48
N ASP A 24 -4.63 8.64 -14.73
CA ASP A 24 -5.30 9.67 -13.95
C ASP A 24 -4.58 9.93 -12.61
N SER A 25 -4.86 11.08 -12.00
CA SER A 25 -4.23 11.48 -10.76
C SER A 25 -4.69 10.71 -9.52
N TYR A 26 -5.74 9.89 -9.64
CA TYR A 26 -6.33 9.16 -8.51
C TYR A 26 -5.95 7.68 -8.49
N HIS A 27 -5.85 7.06 -9.66
CA HIS A 27 -5.64 5.64 -9.82
C HIS A 27 -4.26 5.31 -10.39
N GLY A 28 -3.53 6.34 -10.83
CA GLY A 28 -2.16 6.17 -11.33
C GLY A 28 -1.22 5.65 -10.24
N PRO A 29 -0.21 4.90 -10.64
CA PRO A 29 0.74 4.30 -9.71
C PRO A 29 1.59 5.33 -8.99
N VAL A 30 1.88 5.07 -7.72
CA VAL A 30 2.91 5.76 -6.96
C VAL A 30 4.22 4.98 -7.09
N ASP A 31 5.23 5.61 -7.66
CA ASP A 31 6.50 4.96 -8.03
C ASP A 31 7.61 5.10 -6.96
N LYS A 32 7.32 5.74 -5.82
CA LYS A 32 8.32 5.97 -4.78
C LYS A 32 7.76 5.79 -3.39
N GLU A 33 8.54 5.15 -2.55
CA GLU A 33 8.37 5.17 -1.10
C GLU A 33 9.18 6.33 -0.53
N ILE A 34 8.49 7.27 0.11
CA ILE A 34 9.11 8.49 0.61
C ILE A 34 8.76 8.77 2.08
N THR A 35 9.58 9.60 2.70
CA THR A 35 9.24 10.37 3.90
C THR A 35 9.52 11.84 3.60
N ALA A 36 8.53 12.68 3.78
CA ALA A 36 8.64 14.13 3.66
C ALA A 36 8.39 14.77 5.04
N ILE A 37 9.41 15.41 5.58
CA ILE A 37 9.41 15.98 6.93
C ILE A 37 9.15 17.48 6.82
N ASP A 38 8.38 18.01 7.79
CA ASP A 38 8.06 19.42 7.92
C ASP A 38 7.37 19.97 6.66
N LEU A 39 6.21 19.38 6.35
CA LEU A 39 5.41 19.77 5.19
C LEU A 39 5.00 21.26 5.28
N LYS A 40 5.05 21.93 4.15
CA LYS A 40 4.55 23.30 4.04
C LYS A 40 3.06 23.35 4.34
N VAL A 41 2.70 24.02 5.41
CA VAL A 41 1.31 24.25 5.82
C VAL A 41 0.78 25.54 5.20
N VAL A 42 -0.41 25.49 4.61
CA VAL A 42 -1.18 26.67 4.19
C VAL A 42 -2.35 26.83 5.14
N GLY A 43 -2.32 27.87 5.94
CA GLY A 43 -3.23 28.05 7.08
C GLY A 43 -2.56 27.66 8.39
N GLN A 44 -3.31 27.03 9.28
CA GLN A 44 -2.83 26.64 10.60
C GLN A 44 -3.37 25.24 10.96
N ILE A 45 -2.49 24.36 11.39
CA ILE A 45 -2.85 23.08 12.02
C ILE A 45 -3.07 23.39 13.52
N PRO A 46 -4.19 22.95 14.15
CA PRO A 46 -4.39 23.08 15.58
C PRO A 46 -3.23 22.44 16.36
N SER A 47 -2.71 23.13 17.36
CA SER A 47 -1.55 22.64 18.15
C SER A 47 -1.88 21.47 19.07
N ASP A 48 -3.16 21.20 19.29
CA ASP A 48 -3.70 20.07 20.06
C ASP A 48 -4.05 18.85 19.18
N LEU A 49 -3.88 18.96 17.85
CA LEU A 49 -3.95 17.83 16.95
C LEU A 49 -2.63 17.07 17.02
N ASP A 50 -2.69 15.88 17.62
CA ASP A 50 -1.56 14.97 17.77
C ASP A 50 -1.98 13.56 17.34
N GLY A 51 -1.18 12.92 16.51
CA GLY A 51 -1.42 11.57 16.03
C GLY A 51 -1.18 11.38 14.54
N VAL A 52 -1.66 10.25 14.03
CA VAL A 52 -1.43 9.85 12.64
C VAL A 52 -2.77 9.63 11.93
N TYR A 53 -2.99 10.35 10.84
CA TYR A 53 -3.96 9.95 9.83
C TYR A 53 -3.30 8.94 8.89
N ILE A 54 -3.87 7.76 8.73
CA ILE A 54 -3.36 6.74 7.82
C ILE A 54 -4.48 6.23 6.92
N ARG A 55 -4.17 5.95 5.68
CA ARG A 55 -5.03 5.25 4.73
C ARG A 55 -4.28 4.17 4.00
N ASN A 56 -4.99 3.15 3.57
CA ASN A 56 -4.50 2.11 2.68
C ASN A 56 -5.06 2.33 1.27
N SER A 57 -4.35 1.88 0.26
CA SER A 57 -4.79 1.95 -1.14
C SER A 57 -4.16 0.83 -1.95
N HIS A 58 -4.78 0.53 -3.10
CA HIS A 58 -4.22 -0.36 -4.10
C HIS A 58 -3.25 0.42 -5.00
N ASN A 59 -1.98 0.04 -4.99
CA ASN A 59 -0.96 0.63 -5.85
C ASN A 59 -0.62 -0.33 -6.99
N PRO A 60 -0.86 0.04 -8.26
CA PRO A 60 -0.55 -0.83 -9.38
C PRO A 60 0.97 -0.91 -9.63
N VAL A 61 1.57 -2.05 -9.33
CA VAL A 61 2.99 -2.33 -9.61
C VAL A 61 3.11 -3.35 -10.73
N GLU A 62 2.40 -4.47 -10.61
CA GLU A 62 2.30 -5.53 -11.59
C GLU A 62 0.85 -5.69 -12.06
N HIS A 63 0.64 -6.20 -13.26
CA HIS A 63 -0.69 -6.60 -13.68
C HIS A 63 -0.92 -8.10 -13.48
N SER A 64 -2.18 -8.53 -13.56
CA SER A 64 -2.53 -9.94 -13.48
C SER A 64 -1.90 -10.76 -14.61
N ILE A 65 -1.91 -12.09 -14.48
CA ILE A 65 -1.39 -13.02 -15.49
C ILE A 65 -2.00 -12.84 -16.89
N SER A 66 -3.20 -12.26 -16.99
CA SER A 66 -3.85 -11.95 -18.27
C SER A 66 -3.47 -10.59 -18.87
N GLY A 67 -2.71 -9.78 -18.14
CA GLY A 67 -2.40 -8.40 -18.50
C GLY A 67 -3.57 -7.42 -18.33
N ARG A 68 -4.74 -7.89 -17.85
CA ARG A 68 -5.91 -7.04 -17.59
C ARG A 68 -5.89 -6.59 -16.14
N TYR A 69 -5.95 -5.30 -15.91
CA TYR A 69 -5.90 -4.74 -14.57
C TYR A 69 -7.28 -4.22 -14.12
N HIS A 70 -7.62 -4.50 -12.87
CA HIS A 70 -8.69 -3.84 -12.15
C HIS A 70 -8.07 -3.01 -11.01
N TRP A 71 -8.60 -1.83 -10.73
CA TRP A 71 -8.02 -0.92 -9.73
C TRP A 71 -7.91 -1.51 -8.31
N PHE A 72 -8.61 -2.60 -8.01
CA PHE A 72 -8.47 -3.36 -6.77
C PHE A 72 -7.43 -4.49 -6.84
N ASP A 73 -6.77 -4.67 -7.97
CA ASP A 73 -5.73 -5.70 -8.11
C ASP A 73 -4.36 -5.24 -7.61
N GLY A 74 -4.17 -3.91 -7.47
CA GLY A 74 -2.91 -3.34 -7.00
C GLY A 74 -2.53 -3.77 -5.60
N ASP A 75 -1.24 -3.76 -5.32
CA ASP A 75 -0.70 -4.09 -3.99
C ASP A 75 -0.97 -3.00 -2.97
N GLY A 76 -1.11 -3.39 -1.72
CA GLY A 76 -1.34 -2.45 -0.63
C GLY A 76 -0.20 -1.44 -0.50
N MET A 77 -0.54 -0.17 -0.49
CA MET A 77 0.35 0.92 -0.13
C MET A 77 -0.31 1.80 0.91
N VAL A 78 0.33 1.93 2.06
CA VAL A 78 -0.14 2.83 3.10
C VAL A 78 0.43 4.22 2.90
N HIS A 79 -0.39 5.22 3.20
CA HIS A 79 -0.06 6.64 3.19
C HIS A 79 -0.46 7.24 4.52
N GLY A 80 0.45 7.91 5.18
CA GLY A 80 0.15 8.52 6.46
C GLY A 80 0.67 9.94 6.57
N VAL A 81 -0.06 10.73 7.37
CA VAL A 81 0.37 12.06 7.80
C VAL A 81 0.40 12.05 9.32
N ALA A 82 1.57 12.24 9.89
CA ALA A 82 1.73 12.46 11.33
C ALA A 82 1.60 13.95 11.63
N PHE A 83 0.83 14.26 12.66
CA PHE A 83 0.63 15.62 13.17
C PHE A 83 1.21 15.70 14.57
N GLU A 84 2.02 16.72 14.83
CA GLU A 84 2.58 17.00 16.14
C GLU A 84 2.85 18.51 16.25
N GLN A 85 2.34 19.17 17.31
CA GLN A 85 2.61 20.57 17.64
C GLN A 85 2.40 21.54 16.47
N GLY A 86 1.39 21.33 15.64
CA GLY A 86 1.08 22.18 14.49
C GLY A 86 1.94 21.92 13.24
N GLN A 87 2.75 20.87 13.25
CA GLN A 87 3.55 20.40 12.12
C GLN A 87 2.93 19.15 11.50
N ALA A 88 3.35 18.79 10.28
CA ALA A 88 2.89 17.60 9.57
C ALA A 88 4.04 16.95 8.81
N ASP A 89 4.16 15.63 8.96
CA ASP A 89 5.09 14.78 8.21
C ASP A 89 4.31 13.76 7.40
N TYR A 90 4.70 13.53 6.17
CA TYR A 90 4.11 12.52 5.31
C TYR A 90 5.04 11.34 5.07
N ARG A 91 4.47 10.14 4.99
CA ARG A 91 5.18 8.95 4.53
C ARG A 91 4.25 7.97 3.83
N ASN A 92 4.81 7.19 2.92
CA ASN A 92 4.14 6.08 2.29
C ASN A 92 5.05 4.86 2.21
N ARG A 93 4.46 3.66 2.29
CA ARG A 93 5.18 2.37 2.19
C ARG A 93 4.30 1.33 1.50
N MET A 94 4.92 0.50 0.67
CA MET A 94 4.31 -0.72 0.19
C MET A 94 4.13 -1.72 1.34
N VAL A 95 3.04 -2.45 1.31
CA VAL A 95 2.85 -3.60 2.19
C VAL A 95 3.57 -4.80 1.57
N MET A 96 4.66 -5.25 2.20
CA MET A 96 5.48 -6.36 1.72
C MET A 96 4.77 -7.69 1.96
N THR A 97 3.68 -7.93 1.21
CA THR A 97 2.97 -9.20 1.27
C THR A 97 3.78 -10.32 0.61
N GLU A 98 3.51 -11.56 0.97
CA GLU A 98 4.15 -12.73 0.34
C GLU A 98 3.91 -12.74 -1.19
N GLY A 99 2.68 -12.40 -1.61
CA GLY A 99 2.34 -12.32 -3.03
C GLY A 99 3.13 -11.25 -3.77
N TYR A 100 3.20 -10.04 -3.19
CA TYR A 100 4.00 -8.96 -3.74
C TYR A 100 5.47 -9.35 -3.89
N LEU A 101 6.08 -9.92 -2.84
CA LEU A 101 7.49 -10.30 -2.86
C LEU A 101 7.78 -11.37 -3.91
N LYS A 102 6.89 -12.36 -4.08
CA LYS A 102 7.01 -13.39 -5.12
C LYS A 102 6.98 -12.78 -6.54
N GLU A 103 6.08 -11.85 -6.79
CA GLU A 103 6.01 -11.18 -8.10
C GLU A 103 7.22 -10.28 -8.35
N GLN A 104 7.73 -9.60 -7.31
CA GLN A 104 8.98 -8.84 -7.45
C GLN A 104 10.17 -9.74 -7.79
N GLU A 105 10.27 -10.92 -7.18
CA GLU A 105 11.31 -11.90 -7.48
C GLU A 105 11.16 -12.51 -8.88
N ALA A 106 9.94 -12.83 -9.28
CA ALA A 106 9.65 -13.38 -10.61
C ALA A 106 9.82 -12.33 -11.72
N GLY A 107 9.56 -11.09 -11.39
CA GLY A 107 9.57 -9.99 -12.34
C GLY A 107 8.35 -9.95 -13.26
N GLU A 108 7.27 -10.60 -12.88
CA GLU A 108 5.99 -10.66 -13.62
C GLU A 108 4.82 -10.94 -12.67
N GLY A 109 3.59 -10.65 -13.12
CA GLY A 109 2.38 -10.99 -12.39
C GLY A 109 2.16 -12.50 -12.34
N LEU A 110 1.94 -13.03 -11.14
CA LEU A 110 1.77 -14.47 -10.89
C LEU A 110 0.33 -14.84 -10.53
N TYR A 111 -0.53 -13.87 -10.29
CA TYR A 111 -1.88 -14.09 -9.79
C TYR A 111 -2.95 -13.58 -10.76
N PRO A 112 -4.12 -14.26 -10.80
CA PRO A 112 -5.25 -13.74 -11.54
C PRO A 112 -5.79 -12.47 -10.87
N GLY A 113 -6.19 -11.49 -11.68
CA GLY A 113 -6.89 -10.31 -11.23
C GLY A 113 -8.40 -10.48 -11.20
N LEU A 114 -9.11 -9.48 -10.69
CA LEU A 114 -10.58 -9.47 -10.62
C LEU A 114 -11.25 -9.59 -11.99
N ARG A 115 -10.57 -9.16 -13.06
CA ARG A 115 -11.09 -9.25 -14.44
C ARG A 115 -10.80 -10.59 -15.10
N ASP A 116 -10.02 -11.46 -14.48
CA ASP A 116 -9.68 -12.78 -15.00
C ASP A 116 -10.70 -13.85 -14.61
N GLY A 117 -11.59 -13.51 -13.70
CA GLY A 117 -12.53 -14.43 -13.07
C GLY A 117 -11.83 -15.26 -11.98
N PHE A 118 -12.63 -15.75 -11.05
CA PHE A 118 -12.12 -16.58 -9.96
C PHE A 118 -11.91 -18.01 -10.44
N GLN A 119 -10.70 -18.35 -10.81
CA GLN A 119 -10.29 -19.75 -10.95
C GLN A 119 -9.88 -20.22 -9.54
N ALA A 120 -10.64 -21.12 -8.96
CA ALA A 120 -10.43 -21.57 -7.58
C ALA A 120 -9.09 -22.28 -7.34
N GLU A 121 -8.41 -22.71 -8.39
CA GLU A 121 -7.15 -23.46 -8.32
C GLU A 121 -5.93 -22.56 -8.12
N ASP A 122 -5.98 -21.30 -8.59
CA ASP A 122 -4.82 -20.42 -8.58
C ASP A 122 -4.77 -19.51 -7.34
N GLY A 123 -5.83 -19.49 -6.54
CA GLY A 123 -5.94 -18.65 -5.35
C GLY A 123 -5.97 -17.15 -5.68
N LEU A 124 -6.49 -16.36 -4.75
CA LEU A 124 -6.42 -14.91 -4.83
C LEU A 124 -5.14 -14.42 -4.14
N LYS A 125 -4.48 -13.45 -4.76
CA LYS A 125 -3.41 -12.72 -4.10
C LYS A 125 -3.97 -11.95 -2.90
N ASN A 126 -3.41 -12.16 -1.72
CA ASN A 126 -3.62 -11.24 -0.61
C ASN A 126 -2.78 -9.99 -0.86
N ASN A 127 -3.36 -8.98 -1.45
CA ASN A 127 -2.67 -7.72 -1.73
C ASN A 127 -2.67 -6.75 -0.54
N SER A 128 -3.41 -7.08 0.53
CA SER A 128 -3.48 -6.28 1.78
C SER A 128 -3.81 -4.79 1.56
N GLY A 129 -4.57 -4.46 0.51
CA GLY A 129 -4.80 -3.09 0.05
C GLY A 129 -6.15 -2.48 0.42
N THR A 130 -7.03 -3.18 1.17
CA THR A 130 -8.41 -2.73 1.37
C THR A 130 -8.56 -1.80 2.56
N ASP A 131 -7.99 -2.13 3.71
CA ASP A 131 -8.22 -1.40 4.95
C ASP A 131 -6.97 -1.36 5.83
N VAL A 132 -6.96 -0.45 6.80
CA VAL A 132 -5.92 -0.34 7.82
C VAL A 132 -6.53 0.06 9.16
N ILE A 133 -6.16 -0.66 10.21
CA ILE A 133 -6.56 -0.38 11.59
C ILE A 133 -5.36 -0.31 12.52
N LEU A 134 -5.48 0.42 13.61
CA LEU A 134 -4.54 0.35 14.72
C LEU A 134 -5.04 -0.69 15.72
N HIS A 135 -4.24 -1.72 15.98
CA HIS A 135 -4.55 -2.73 16.97
C HIS A 135 -3.29 -3.19 17.70
N ASN A 136 -3.36 -3.18 19.02
CA ASN A 136 -2.27 -3.60 19.91
C ASN A 136 -0.92 -2.90 19.62
N GLY A 137 -0.98 -1.59 19.33
CA GLY A 137 0.22 -0.78 19.10
C GLY A 137 0.85 -0.90 17.71
N GLU A 138 0.25 -1.66 16.80
CA GLU A 138 0.70 -1.82 15.42
C GLU A 138 -0.43 -1.49 14.44
N PHE A 139 -0.10 -1.02 13.25
CA PHE A 139 -1.06 -0.99 12.16
C PHE A 139 -1.22 -2.39 11.56
N LYS A 140 -2.46 -2.72 11.20
CA LYS A 140 -2.78 -3.96 10.50
C LYS A 140 -3.51 -3.63 9.20
N THR A 141 -2.92 -4.02 8.09
CA THR A 141 -3.53 -3.89 6.76
C THR A 141 -4.20 -5.18 6.37
N MET A 142 -5.26 -5.08 5.59
CA MET A 142 -6.11 -6.22 5.28
C MET A 142 -6.55 -6.20 3.82
N PHE A 143 -6.87 -7.40 3.32
CA PHE A 143 -7.62 -7.58 2.09
C PHE A 143 -8.99 -8.20 2.39
N SER A 144 -10.02 -7.64 1.79
CA SER A 144 -11.42 -8.01 2.10
C SER A 144 -11.82 -9.42 1.66
N ARG A 145 -10.99 -10.11 0.88
CA ARG A 145 -11.36 -11.39 0.26
C ARG A 145 -10.61 -12.59 0.81
N CYS A 146 -9.35 -12.42 1.17
CA CYS A 146 -8.53 -13.57 1.59
C CYS A 146 -7.30 -13.14 2.37
N GLY A 147 -6.73 -14.09 3.07
CA GLY A 147 -5.41 -14.00 3.68
C GLY A 147 -5.39 -13.30 5.02
N LYS A 148 -4.26 -13.45 5.68
CA LYS A 148 -3.98 -12.84 6.98
C LYS A 148 -3.75 -11.35 6.85
N PRO A 149 -4.10 -10.55 7.87
CA PRO A 149 -3.62 -9.17 7.97
C PRO A 149 -2.09 -9.11 7.96
N TYR A 150 -1.55 -7.97 7.53
CA TYR A 150 -0.13 -7.68 7.68
C TYR A 150 0.09 -6.60 8.72
N ARG A 151 1.09 -6.83 9.55
CA ARG A 151 1.50 -5.94 10.65
C ARG A 151 2.49 -4.92 10.12
N LEU A 152 2.27 -3.66 10.44
CA LEU A 152 3.17 -2.56 10.12
C LEU A 152 3.61 -1.85 11.39
N ASP A 153 4.86 -1.40 11.40
CA ASP A 153 5.38 -0.53 12.44
C ASP A 153 4.63 0.82 12.44
N PRO A 154 4.18 1.32 13.59
CA PRO A 154 3.39 2.54 13.67
C PRO A 154 4.21 3.83 13.41
N VAL A 155 5.53 3.76 13.44
CA VAL A 155 6.41 4.94 13.29
C VAL A 155 6.78 5.17 11.84
N ASP A 156 7.26 4.15 11.15
CA ASP A 156 7.80 4.28 9.79
C ASP A 156 7.01 3.48 8.73
N PHE A 157 6.01 2.70 9.15
CA PHE A 157 5.11 1.86 8.33
C PHE A 157 5.78 0.68 7.63
N HIS A 158 7.01 0.30 8.01
CA HIS A 158 7.59 -0.91 7.43
C HIS A 158 6.78 -2.16 7.81
N THR A 159 6.74 -3.13 6.92
CA THR A 159 6.03 -4.39 7.16
C THR A 159 6.82 -5.27 8.12
N ILE A 160 6.22 -5.61 9.25
CA ILE A 160 6.79 -6.52 10.25
C ILE A 160 6.59 -7.97 9.81
N GLY A 161 5.43 -8.29 9.23
CA GLY A 161 5.07 -9.62 8.76
C GLY A 161 3.57 -9.87 8.80
N ALA A 162 3.15 -11.07 8.41
CA ALA A 162 1.77 -11.49 8.52
C ALA A 162 1.34 -11.64 10.00
N GLU A 163 0.09 -11.32 10.29
CA GLU A 163 -0.52 -11.53 11.61
C GLU A 163 -1.09 -12.94 11.69
N ASP A 164 -0.73 -13.69 12.72
CA ASP A 164 -1.24 -15.04 12.95
C ASP A 164 -2.11 -15.16 14.22
N PHE A 165 -2.32 -14.05 14.92
CA PHE A 165 -3.08 -13.98 16.16
C PHE A 165 -2.66 -15.08 17.17
N SER A 166 -1.34 -15.27 17.34
CA SER A 166 -0.74 -16.29 18.20
C SER A 166 -1.04 -17.74 17.77
N GLY A 167 -1.25 -17.95 16.48
CA GLY A 167 -1.54 -19.26 15.89
C GLY A 167 -3.02 -19.64 15.84
N ASP A 168 -3.92 -18.71 16.15
CA ASP A 168 -5.37 -18.92 16.12
C ASP A 168 -6.01 -18.63 14.73
N TRP A 169 -5.18 -18.40 13.70
CA TRP A 169 -5.63 -18.09 12.33
C TRP A 169 -5.40 -19.26 11.37
#